data_f2be7bb978aff16c9e01af2bd4d90459
#
_entry.id   f2be7bb978aff16c9e01af2bd4d90459
#
_cell.length_a   1.000
_cell.length_b   1.000
_cell.length_c   1.000
_cell.angle_alpha   90.00
_cell.angle_beta   90.00
_cell.angle_gamma   90.00
#
_symmetry.space_group_name_H-M   'P 1'
#
loop_
_entity.id
_entity.type
_entity.pdbx_description
1 polymer ?
#
loop_
_entity_poly.entity_id
_entity_poly.type
_entity_poly.pdbx_seq_one_letter_code
_entity_poly.pdbx_strand_id
1 'polypeptide(L)'
;MKNLTVALFLTLFIMAHVGNAAITCGDVDLKAASCVNFVTGKVSTVPPACCSGLHALVQKATTVTDRRTICNCLKQGVKKFTGVKDQFLAKIPAACDIKVGFPVSLSTNCNSD
;
A
#
# COMPACT_ATOMS: atom_id res chain seq x y z
N MET A 1 23.70 -21.85 -31.03
CA MET A 1 22.31 -22.27 -31.06
C MET A 1 21.74 -22.62 -29.69
N LYS A 2 22.47 -23.40 -28.86
CA LYS A 2 22.03 -23.72 -27.51
C LYS A 2 21.84 -22.48 -26.62
N ASN A 3 22.69 -21.46 -26.80
CA ASN A 3 22.63 -20.23 -26.00
C ASN A 3 21.37 -19.40 -26.30
N LEU A 4 20.88 -19.43 -27.54
CA LEU A 4 19.72 -18.68 -27.95
C LEU A 4 18.44 -19.25 -27.31
N THR A 5 18.32 -20.58 -27.23
CA THR A 5 17.17 -21.25 -26.62
C THR A 5 17.13 -21.01 -25.13
N VAL A 6 18.27 -21.08 -24.44
CA VAL A 6 18.37 -20.83 -23.00
C VAL A 6 18.02 -19.38 -22.70
N ALA A 7 18.51 -18.43 -23.48
CA ALA A 7 18.19 -17.01 -23.32
C ALA A 7 16.69 -16.74 -23.48
N LEU A 8 16.05 -17.42 -24.45
CA LEU A 8 14.61 -17.27 -24.66
C LEU A 8 13.81 -17.80 -23.47
N PHE A 9 14.18 -18.93 -22.91
CA PHE A 9 13.52 -19.49 -21.71
C PHE A 9 13.67 -18.57 -20.50
N LEU A 10 14.87 -18.02 -20.28
CA LEU A 10 15.14 -17.10 -19.18
C LEU A 10 14.30 -15.82 -19.30
N THR A 11 14.20 -15.28 -20.53
CA THR A 11 13.40 -14.09 -20.78
C THR A 11 11.92 -14.33 -20.50
N LEU A 12 11.37 -15.46 -20.94
CA LEU A 12 9.99 -15.82 -20.68
C LEU A 12 9.73 -16.02 -19.19
N PHE A 13 10.65 -16.63 -18.46
CA PHE A 13 10.55 -16.84 -17.03
C PHE A 13 10.52 -15.51 -16.27
N ILE A 14 11.39 -14.56 -16.64
CA ILE A 14 11.44 -13.24 -16.02
C ILE A 14 10.14 -12.47 -16.28
N MET A 15 9.60 -12.51 -17.50
CA MET A 15 8.36 -11.83 -17.82
C MET A 15 7.16 -12.43 -17.08
N ALA A 16 7.09 -13.75 -16.91
CA ALA A 16 6.05 -14.39 -16.13
C ALA A 16 6.14 -13.98 -14.66
N HIS A 17 7.35 -13.87 -14.13
CA HIS A 17 7.58 -13.47 -12.75
C HIS A 17 7.18 -12.01 -12.50
N VAL A 18 7.50 -11.11 -13.42
CA VAL A 18 7.14 -9.69 -13.35
C VAL A 18 5.62 -9.51 -13.47
N GLY A 19 4.96 -10.27 -14.37
CA GLY A 19 3.52 -10.18 -14.56
C GLY A 19 2.70 -10.64 -13.35
N ASN A 20 3.29 -11.50 -12.50
CA ASN A 20 2.64 -12.03 -11.30
C ASN A 20 3.31 -11.55 -10.01
N ALA A 21 3.98 -10.40 -10.07
CA ALA A 21 4.67 -9.85 -8.89
C ALA A 21 3.67 -9.58 -7.78
N ALA A 22 3.91 -10.16 -6.60
CA ALA A 22 3.12 -9.91 -5.41
C ALA A 22 3.31 -8.47 -4.94
N ILE A 23 2.33 -7.95 -4.22
CA ILE A 23 2.41 -6.62 -3.60
C ILE A 23 3.54 -6.63 -2.57
N THR A 24 4.44 -5.66 -2.66
CA THR A 24 5.56 -5.52 -1.72
C THR A 24 5.35 -4.32 -0.81
N CYS A 25 5.88 -4.40 0.42
CA CYS A 25 5.81 -3.26 1.33
C CYS A 25 6.58 -2.05 0.81
N GLY A 26 7.64 -2.25 0.02
CA GLY A 26 8.35 -1.14 -0.61
C GLY A 26 7.45 -0.33 -1.55
N ASP A 27 6.65 -1.01 -2.37
CA ASP A 27 5.69 -0.34 -3.25
C ASP A 27 4.58 0.34 -2.46
N VAL A 28 4.05 -0.33 -1.43
CA VAL A 28 3.03 0.24 -0.55
C VAL A 28 3.54 1.50 0.14
N ASP A 29 4.76 1.46 0.67
CA ASP A 29 5.37 2.61 1.34
C ASP A 29 5.54 3.79 0.39
N LEU A 30 5.96 3.55 -0.85
CA LEU A 30 6.09 4.61 -1.84
C LEU A 30 4.74 5.27 -2.15
N LYS A 31 3.69 4.47 -2.31
CA LYS A 31 2.35 4.98 -2.58
C LYS A 31 1.76 5.76 -1.42
N ALA A 32 2.09 5.39 -0.19
CA ALA A 32 1.57 6.01 1.02
C ALA A 32 2.49 7.12 1.57
N ALA A 33 3.67 7.34 1.00
CA ALA A 33 4.66 8.27 1.54
C ALA A 33 4.12 9.70 1.69
N SER A 34 3.29 10.15 0.76
CA SER A 34 2.72 11.50 0.81
C SER A 34 1.71 11.69 1.94
N CYS A 35 1.29 10.63 2.62
CA CYS A 35 0.37 10.70 3.75
C CYS A 35 1.07 11.00 5.08
N VAL A 36 2.39 10.82 5.15
CA VAL A 36 3.15 10.85 6.41
C VAL A 36 2.99 12.20 7.13
N ASN A 37 3.10 13.31 6.42
CA ASN A 37 3.01 14.62 7.03
C ASN A 37 1.63 14.90 7.62
N PHE A 38 0.59 14.35 7.03
CA PHE A 38 -0.76 14.49 7.58
C PHE A 38 -0.95 13.63 8.83
N VAL A 39 -0.58 12.35 8.78
CA VAL A 39 -0.80 11.44 9.91
C VAL A 39 0.08 11.74 11.11
N THR A 40 1.16 12.49 10.92
CA THR A 40 2.03 12.97 12.01
C THR A 40 1.67 14.38 12.48
N GLY A 41 0.65 15.00 11.86
CA GLY A 41 0.17 16.31 12.26
C GLY A 41 0.96 17.50 11.74
N LYS A 42 1.87 17.29 10.80
CA LYS A 42 2.69 18.37 10.23
C LYS A 42 1.90 19.24 9.25
N VAL A 43 0.89 18.68 8.60
CA VAL A 43 -0.03 19.43 7.74
C VAL A 43 -1.47 19.16 8.19
N SER A 44 -2.36 20.12 7.98
CA SER A 44 -3.72 20.06 8.51
C SER A 44 -4.72 19.42 7.54
N THR A 45 -4.35 19.24 6.28
CA THR A 45 -5.23 18.63 5.27
C THR A 45 -4.51 17.47 4.58
N VAL A 46 -5.29 16.50 4.12
CA VAL A 46 -4.74 15.35 3.40
C VAL A 46 -4.26 15.82 2.02
N PRO A 47 -2.96 15.67 1.70
CA PRO A 47 -2.46 16.07 0.39
C PRO A 47 -3.10 15.27 -0.74
N PRO A 48 -3.36 15.88 -1.92
CA PRO A 48 -3.88 15.14 -3.07
C PRO A 48 -3.01 13.94 -3.47
N ALA A 49 -1.69 14.05 -3.33
CA ALA A 49 -0.78 12.95 -3.63
C ALA A 49 -0.98 11.76 -2.69
N CYS A 50 -1.36 12.02 -1.42
CA CYS A 50 -1.73 10.95 -0.48
C CYS A 50 -2.93 10.18 -1.00
N CYS A 51 -4.00 10.87 -1.39
CA CYS A 51 -5.20 10.22 -1.92
C CYS A 51 -4.90 9.45 -3.20
N SER A 52 -4.13 10.03 -4.12
CA SER A 52 -3.75 9.37 -5.37
C SER A 52 -2.99 8.06 -5.12
N GLY A 53 -2.04 8.09 -4.19
CA GLY A 53 -1.27 6.91 -3.82
C GLY A 53 -2.15 5.82 -3.21
N LEU A 54 -3.05 6.19 -2.32
CA LEU A 54 -3.97 5.23 -1.69
C LEU A 54 -4.97 4.66 -2.68
N HIS A 55 -5.48 5.47 -3.63
CA HIS A 55 -6.35 4.96 -4.69
C HIS A 55 -5.62 3.94 -5.56
N ALA A 56 -4.33 4.15 -5.86
CA ALA A 56 -3.53 3.18 -6.60
C ALA A 56 -3.42 1.86 -5.83
N LEU A 57 -3.28 1.90 -4.51
CA LEU A 57 -3.24 0.70 -3.68
C LEU A 57 -4.58 -0.03 -3.67
N VAL A 58 -5.69 0.71 -3.57
CA VAL A 58 -7.04 0.12 -3.61
C VAL A 58 -7.26 -0.62 -4.93
N GLN A 59 -6.81 -0.06 -6.04
CA GLN A 59 -6.93 -0.69 -7.36
C GLN A 59 -6.13 -1.99 -7.47
N LYS A 60 -5.01 -2.10 -6.76
CA LYS A 60 -4.21 -3.33 -6.72
C LYS A 60 -4.79 -4.39 -5.77
N ALA A 61 -5.64 -3.99 -4.85
CA ALA A 61 -6.19 -4.86 -3.81
C ALA A 61 -7.41 -5.64 -4.35
N THR A 62 -7.18 -6.56 -5.28
CA THR A 62 -8.25 -7.31 -5.96
C THR A 62 -8.69 -8.55 -5.19
N THR A 63 -7.89 -9.04 -4.25
CA THR A 63 -8.21 -10.22 -3.43
C THR A 63 -8.13 -9.87 -1.95
N VAL A 64 -8.70 -10.76 -1.10
CA VAL A 64 -8.57 -10.64 0.36
C VAL A 64 -7.10 -10.66 0.77
N THR A 65 -6.31 -11.54 0.14
CA THR A 65 -4.88 -11.64 0.41
C THR A 65 -4.16 -10.32 0.10
N ASP A 66 -4.48 -9.70 -1.03
CA ASP A 66 -3.90 -8.39 -1.41
C ASP A 66 -4.25 -7.33 -0.38
N ARG A 67 -5.51 -7.27 0.05
CA ARG A 67 -5.94 -6.29 1.05
C ARG A 67 -5.22 -6.47 2.38
N ARG A 68 -5.06 -7.73 2.82
CA ARG A 68 -4.32 -8.03 4.05
C ARG A 68 -2.86 -7.66 3.94
N THR A 69 -2.24 -7.93 2.80
CA THR A 69 -0.84 -7.57 2.56
C THR A 69 -0.65 -6.05 2.63
N ILE A 70 -1.49 -5.28 1.95
CA ILE A 70 -1.42 -3.82 1.98
C ILE A 70 -1.64 -3.30 3.40
N CYS A 71 -2.66 -3.80 4.10
CA CYS A 71 -2.96 -3.41 5.47
C CYS A 71 -1.76 -3.66 6.40
N ASN A 72 -1.16 -4.85 6.33
CA ASN A 72 0.01 -5.18 7.15
C ASN A 72 1.22 -4.31 6.81
N CYS A 73 1.45 -4.03 5.52
CA CYS A 73 2.52 -3.14 5.10
C CYS A 73 2.33 -1.72 5.64
N LEU A 74 1.10 -1.20 5.58
CA LEU A 74 0.79 0.13 6.10
C LEU A 74 0.98 0.19 7.62
N LYS A 75 0.56 -0.84 8.35
CA LYS A 75 0.77 -0.92 9.80
C LYS A 75 2.25 -0.90 10.16
N GLN A 76 3.05 -1.68 9.45
CA GLN A 76 4.49 -1.71 9.66
C GLN A 76 5.13 -0.35 9.32
N GLY A 77 4.66 0.26 8.24
CA GLY A 77 5.17 1.55 7.79
C GLY A 77 4.93 2.67 8.79
N VAL A 78 3.73 2.77 9.36
CA VAL A 78 3.42 3.84 10.32
C VAL A 78 4.22 3.72 11.61
N LYS A 79 4.65 2.51 11.99
CA LYS A 79 5.48 2.31 13.17
C LYS A 79 6.87 2.91 13.05
N LYS A 80 7.32 3.19 11.82
CA LYS A 80 8.62 3.81 11.57
C LYS A 80 8.64 5.31 11.84
N PHE A 81 7.48 5.93 12.01
CA PHE A 81 7.36 7.37 12.20
C PHE A 81 6.84 7.68 13.59
N THR A 82 7.47 8.66 14.25
CA THR A 82 6.98 9.16 15.54
C THR A 82 5.87 10.18 15.31
N GLY A 83 4.89 10.20 16.21
CA GLY A 83 3.83 11.21 16.17
C GLY A 83 2.62 10.84 15.32
N VAL A 84 2.55 9.62 14.79
CA VAL A 84 1.35 9.15 14.09
C VAL A 84 0.22 9.00 15.09
N LYS A 85 -0.94 9.59 14.77
CA LYS A 85 -2.11 9.58 15.66
C LYS A 85 -3.31 8.96 14.97
N ASP A 86 -4.06 8.14 15.73
CA ASP A 86 -5.28 7.49 15.24
C ASP A 86 -6.30 8.48 14.71
N GLN A 87 -6.42 9.65 15.36
CA GLN A 87 -7.38 10.67 14.93
C GLN A 87 -7.09 11.19 13.52
N PHE A 88 -5.83 11.21 13.10
CA PHE A 88 -5.45 11.61 11.73
C PHE A 88 -5.64 10.47 10.76
N LEU A 89 -5.26 9.25 11.15
CA LEU A 89 -5.48 8.06 10.32
C LEU A 89 -6.97 7.89 9.99
N ALA A 90 -7.83 8.08 10.97
CA ALA A 90 -9.27 7.89 10.82
C ALA A 90 -9.91 8.88 9.83
N LYS A 91 -9.28 10.02 9.58
CA LYS A 91 -9.80 11.04 8.65
C LYS A 91 -9.52 10.72 7.18
N ILE A 92 -8.52 9.89 6.90
CA ILE A 92 -8.05 9.65 5.53
C ILE A 92 -9.13 9.03 4.63
N PRO A 93 -9.84 7.96 5.05
CA PRO A 93 -10.83 7.34 4.15
C PRO A 93 -11.88 8.34 3.63
N ALA A 94 -12.44 9.16 4.52
CA ALA A 94 -13.43 10.16 4.11
C ALA A 94 -12.83 11.24 3.24
N ALA A 95 -11.62 11.72 3.59
CA ALA A 95 -10.94 12.77 2.84
C ALA A 95 -10.57 12.32 1.43
N CYS A 96 -10.26 11.04 1.24
CA CYS A 96 -9.87 10.47 -0.05
C CYS A 96 -11.00 9.73 -0.75
N ASP A 97 -12.20 9.73 -0.18
CA ASP A 97 -13.36 9.01 -0.71
C ASP A 97 -13.07 7.52 -0.92
N ILE A 98 -12.51 6.90 0.12
CA ILE A 98 -12.19 5.48 0.12
C ILE A 98 -13.08 4.79 1.16
N LYS A 99 -13.77 3.72 0.73
CA LYS A 99 -14.60 2.91 1.63
C LYS A 99 -13.82 1.68 2.07
N VAL A 100 -13.47 1.63 3.35
CA VAL A 100 -12.69 0.50 3.90
C VAL A 100 -13.55 -0.46 4.73
N GLY A 101 -14.73 -0.05 5.18
CA GLY A 101 -15.64 -0.92 5.94
C GLY A 101 -15.24 -1.18 7.38
N PHE A 102 -14.16 -0.57 7.87
CA PHE A 102 -13.67 -0.70 9.24
C PHE A 102 -12.93 0.59 9.65
N PRO A 103 -12.82 0.88 10.96
CA PRO A 103 -12.04 2.04 11.42
C PRO A 103 -10.55 1.86 11.11
N VAL A 104 -9.92 2.91 10.56
CA VAL A 104 -8.48 2.92 10.29
C VAL A 104 -7.77 3.47 11.52
N SER A 105 -6.93 2.64 12.15
CA SER A 105 -6.19 3.01 13.35
C SER A 105 -4.91 2.20 13.46
N LEU A 106 -4.05 2.57 14.42
CA LEU A 106 -2.83 1.83 14.71
C LEU A 106 -3.12 0.41 15.21
N SER A 107 -4.32 0.18 15.76
CA SER A 107 -4.73 -1.12 16.29
C SER A 107 -5.58 -1.94 15.32
N THR A 108 -5.76 -1.48 14.08
CA THR A 108 -6.55 -2.20 13.09
C THR A 108 -6.04 -3.63 12.92
N ASN A 109 -6.95 -4.60 12.98
CA ASN A 109 -6.61 -6.01 12.74
C ASN A 109 -6.74 -6.30 11.25
N CYS A 110 -5.61 -6.48 10.58
CA CYS A 110 -5.56 -6.71 9.14
C CYS A 110 -6.13 -8.08 8.72
N ASN A 111 -6.29 -9.00 9.65
CA ASN A 111 -6.76 -10.35 9.36
C ASN A 111 -8.26 -10.55 9.63
N SER A 112 -8.95 -9.54 10.15
CA SER A 112 -10.39 -9.59 10.36
C SER A 112 -11.12 -8.96 9.17
N ASP A 113 -11.77 -9.77 8.40
CA ASP A 113 -12.63 -9.34 7.30
C ASP A 113 -14.06 -9.68 7.59
#